data_bfbce9a2f6ee9c971bec91a3e80054d6
#
_entry.id   bfbce9a2f6ee9c971bec91a3e80054d6
#
_cell.length_a   1.000
_cell.length_b   1.000
_cell.length_c   1.000
_cell.angle_alpha   90.00
_cell.angle_beta   90.00
_cell.angle_gamma   90.00
#
_symmetry.space_group_name_H-M   'P 1'
#
loop_
_entity.id
_entity.type
_entity.pdbx_description
1 polymer ?
#
loop_
_entity_poly.entity_id
_entity_poly.type
_entity_poly.pdbx_seq_one_letter_code
_entity_poly.pdbx_strand_id
1 'polypeptide(L)'
;MDIESVREYCLTKRATTEEFPFDDTTLVFKVAGKMFACMPLERPDMLILKCDADYALELREQYSAIEPAWHFNKKYWNQHRISELDEALLKSLIDHSYDEVLKKLPRKTREEILNFEL
;
A
#
# COMPACT_ATOMS: atom_id res chain seq x y z
N MET A 1 -11.46 -4.27 -7.92
CA MET A 1 -11.52 -3.00 -7.13
C MET A 1 -11.24 -1.82 -8.06
N ASP A 2 -11.74 -0.67 -7.71
CA ASP A 2 -11.41 0.59 -8.36
C ASP A 2 -10.75 1.55 -7.34
N ILE A 3 -10.44 2.77 -7.76
CA ILE A 3 -9.77 3.76 -6.89
C ILE A 3 -10.57 3.99 -5.61
N GLU A 4 -11.88 4.14 -5.69
CA GLU A 4 -12.72 4.44 -4.53
C GLU A 4 -12.74 3.29 -3.54
N SER A 5 -12.89 2.05 -4.01
CA SER A 5 -12.91 0.87 -3.13
C SER A 5 -11.53 0.61 -2.51
N VAL A 6 -10.45 0.86 -3.24
CA VAL A 6 -9.09 0.79 -2.68
C VAL A 6 -8.91 1.83 -1.57
N ARG A 7 -9.33 3.07 -1.83
CA ARG A 7 -9.26 4.15 -0.85
C ARG A 7 -10.03 3.79 0.42
N GLU A 8 -11.27 3.35 0.26
CA GLU A 8 -12.11 2.94 1.39
C GLU A 8 -11.45 1.83 2.20
N TYR A 9 -10.89 0.83 1.53
CA TYR A 9 -10.23 -0.28 2.21
C TYR A 9 -8.98 0.17 2.97
N CYS A 10 -8.13 0.99 2.37
CA CYS A 10 -6.96 1.55 3.05
C CYS A 10 -7.36 2.33 4.32
N LEU A 11 -8.43 3.11 4.24
CA LEU A 11 -8.90 3.93 5.36
C LEU A 11 -9.53 3.10 6.49
N THR A 12 -9.86 1.82 6.27
CA THR A 12 -10.29 0.93 7.36
C THR A 12 -9.14 0.52 8.28
N LYS A 13 -7.90 0.70 7.85
CA LYS A 13 -6.73 0.35 8.66
C LYS A 13 -6.56 1.38 9.79
N ARG A 14 -6.20 0.88 10.99
CA ARG A 14 -6.05 1.72 12.18
C ARG A 14 -5.02 2.83 11.98
N ALA A 15 -5.34 4.03 12.42
CA ALA A 15 -4.46 5.20 12.40
C ALA A 15 -3.96 5.58 11.01
N THR A 16 -4.72 5.23 9.96
CA THR A 16 -4.38 5.58 8.59
C THR A 16 -4.82 6.99 8.27
N THR A 17 -3.95 7.75 7.64
CA THR A 17 -4.25 9.07 7.08
C THR A 17 -4.09 9.04 5.57
N GLU A 18 -4.82 9.92 4.86
CA GLU A 18 -4.62 10.14 3.43
C GLU A 18 -4.10 11.56 3.21
N GLU A 19 -3.12 11.68 2.33
CA GLU A 19 -2.40 12.94 2.11
C GLU A 19 -1.95 13.07 0.66
N PHE A 20 -1.64 14.31 0.27
CA PHE A 20 -0.96 14.61 -0.99
C PHE A 20 0.39 15.26 -0.67
N PRO A 21 1.40 14.49 -0.20
CA PRO A 21 2.65 15.06 0.30
C PRO A 21 3.63 15.50 -0.79
N PHE A 22 3.46 15.03 -2.03
CA PHE A 22 4.38 15.32 -3.15
C PHE A 22 3.82 16.33 -4.13
N ASP A 23 2.54 16.20 -4.44
CA ASP A 23 1.82 17.03 -5.40
C ASP A 23 0.31 16.89 -5.11
N ASP A 24 -0.55 17.47 -5.94
CA ASP A 24 -2.00 17.42 -5.76
C ASP A 24 -2.68 16.29 -6.54
N THR A 25 -1.91 15.39 -7.16
CA THR A 25 -2.44 14.26 -7.96
C THR A 25 -1.99 12.89 -7.47
N THR A 26 -1.09 12.80 -6.50
CA THR A 26 -0.59 11.53 -5.96
C THR A 26 -1.10 11.33 -4.55
N LEU A 27 -2.14 10.49 -4.42
CA LEU A 27 -2.76 10.19 -3.12
C LEU A 27 -1.93 9.15 -2.38
N VAL A 28 -1.57 9.46 -1.13
CA VAL A 28 -0.72 8.61 -0.30
C VAL A 28 -1.42 8.26 1.00
N PHE A 29 -1.35 6.99 1.40
CA PHE A 29 -1.87 6.50 2.67
C PHE A 29 -0.71 6.21 3.60
N LYS A 30 -0.78 6.75 4.82
CA LYS A 30 0.27 6.64 5.81
C LYS A 30 -0.26 6.08 7.13
N VAL A 31 0.63 5.41 7.84
CA VAL A 31 0.43 5.04 9.25
C VAL A 31 1.65 5.52 10.04
N ALA A 32 1.42 6.27 11.11
CA ALA A 32 2.48 6.90 11.91
C ALA A 32 3.48 7.69 11.04
N GLY A 33 2.99 8.40 10.04
CA GLY A 33 3.82 9.20 9.13
C GLY A 33 4.59 8.40 8.08
N LYS A 34 4.40 7.08 8.01
CA LYS A 34 5.08 6.21 7.05
C LYS A 34 4.10 5.73 5.98
N MET A 35 4.47 5.89 4.72
CA MET A 35 3.66 5.49 3.57
C MET A 35 3.57 3.96 3.46
N PHE A 36 2.35 3.45 3.24
CA PHE A 36 2.15 2.04 2.89
C PHE A 36 1.41 1.84 1.57
N ALA A 37 0.74 2.87 1.06
CA ALA A 37 0.06 2.79 -0.24
C ALA A 37 0.13 4.14 -0.95
N CYS A 38 0.20 4.08 -2.28
CA CYS A 38 0.28 5.27 -3.12
C CYS A 38 -0.54 5.06 -4.39
N MET A 39 -1.41 6.02 -4.71
CA MET A 39 -2.22 6.02 -5.91
C MET A 39 -2.00 7.28 -6.73
N PRO A 40 -1.25 7.21 -7.85
CA PRO A 40 -1.18 8.32 -8.80
C PRO A 40 -2.54 8.47 -9.49
N LEU A 41 -3.29 9.53 -9.19
CA LEU A 41 -4.64 9.71 -9.73
C LEU A 41 -4.68 9.92 -11.25
N GLU A 42 -3.55 10.30 -11.85
CA GLU A 42 -3.39 10.38 -13.30
C GLU A 42 -3.26 8.99 -13.94
N ARG A 43 -3.03 7.96 -13.14
CA ARG A 43 -2.98 6.56 -13.55
C ARG A 43 -3.94 5.75 -12.68
N PRO A 44 -5.25 5.86 -12.93
CA PRO A 44 -6.27 5.35 -12.01
C PRO A 44 -6.31 3.83 -11.85
N ASP A 45 -5.54 3.09 -12.65
CA ASP A 45 -5.43 1.63 -12.52
C ASP A 45 -4.17 1.20 -11.73
N MET A 46 -3.36 2.14 -11.27
CA MET A 46 -2.10 1.83 -10.60
C MET A 46 -2.21 1.98 -9.08
N LEU A 47 -1.80 0.94 -8.36
CA LEU A 47 -1.65 0.97 -6.91
C LEU A 47 -0.22 0.56 -6.55
N ILE A 48 0.47 1.38 -5.79
CA ILE A 48 1.84 1.13 -5.35
C ILE A 48 1.80 0.72 -3.88
N LEU A 49 2.36 -0.45 -3.56
CA LEU A 49 2.37 -1.03 -2.22
C LEU A 49 3.74 -1.51 -1.83
N LYS A 50 4.04 -1.42 -0.54
CA LYS A 50 5.24 -2.01 0.03
C LYS A 50 5.09 -3.51 0.18
N CYS A 51 6.20 -4.24 0.06
CA CYS A 51 6.18 -5.69 0.12
C CYS A 51 7.50 -6.22 0.69
N ASP A 52 7.44 -7.35 1.37
CA ASP A 52 8.63 -8.13 1.68
C ASP A 52 9.40 -8.44 0.38
N ALA A 53 10.73 -8.36 0.41
CA ALA A 53 11.55 -8.45 -0.78
C ALA A 53 11.37 -9.76 -1.55
N ASP A 54 11.35 -10.90 -0.85
CA ASP A 54 11.20 -12.21 -1.50
C ASP A 54 9.78 -12.37 -2.06
N TYR A 55 8.79 -11.97 -1.31
CA TYR A 55 7.39 -12.00 -1.75
C TYR A 55 7.16 -11.08 -2.96
N ALA A 56 7.82 -9.93 -2.97
CA ALA A 56 7.72 -9.01 -4.11
C ALA A 56 8.20 -9.66 -5.40
N LEU A 57 9.30 -10.40 -5.36
CA LEU A 57 9.81 -11.13 -6.53
C LEU A 57 8.87 -12.24 -6.96
N GLU A 58 8.34 -13.01 -6.03
CA GLU A 58 7.37 -14.08 -6.34
C GLU A 58 6.12 -13.52 -7.03
N LEU A 59 5.59 -12.40 -6.53
CA LEU A 59 4.42 -11.77 -7.11
C LEU A 59 4.67 -11.29 -8.55
N ARG A 60 5.84 -10.71 -8.81
CA ARG A 60 6.21 -10.26 -10.16
C ARG A 60 6.32 -11.43 -11.15
N GLU A 61 6.80 -12.58 -10.69
CA GLU A 61 6.89 -13.78 -11.52
C GLU A 61 5.52 -14.39 -11.78
N GLN A 62 4.66 -14.36 -10.77
CA GLN A 62 3.35 -15.01 -10.82
C GLN A 62 2.30 -14.17 -11.58
N TYR A 63 2.35 -12.84 -11.48
CA TYR A 63 1.34 -11.94 -12.03
C TYR A 63 1.96 -10.90 -12.97
N SER A 64 1.56 -10.92 -14.23
CA SER A 64 2.00 -9.89 -15.19
C SER A 64 1.49 -8.50 -14.83
N ALA A 65 0.40 -8.41 -14.05
CA ALA A 65 -0.15 -7.15 -13.57
C ALA A 65 0.64 -6.54 -12.41
N ILE A 66 1.67 -7.22 -11.91
CA ILE A 66 2.52 -6.76 -10.82
C ILE A 66 3.94 -6.57 -11.31
N GLU A 67 4.46 -5.36 -11.18
CA GLU A 67 5.78 -4.96 -11.64
C GLU A 67 6.53 -4.22 -10.54
N PRO A 68 7.88 -4.09 -10.64
CA PRO A 68 8.59 -3.22 -9.70
C PRO A 68 8.07 -1.79 -9.82
N ALA A 69 7.97 -1.09 -8.70
CA ALA A 69 7.59 0.32 -8.70
C ALA A 69 8.79 1.17 -9.10
N TRP A 70 8.77 1.69 -10.34
CA TRP A 70 9.94 2.27 -11.01
C TRP A 70 10.52 3.52 -10.33
N HIS A 71 9.72 4.27 -9.59
CA HIS A 71 10.16 5.49 -8.89
C HIS A 71 10.36 5.28 -7.38
N PHE A 72 10.35 4.02 -6.94
CA PHE A 72 10.50 3.63 -5.54
C PHE A 72 11.68 2.68 -5.38
N ASN A 73 11.99 2.29 -4.16
CA ASN A 73 12.95 1.19 -3.94
C ASN A 73 12.32 -0.12 -4.42
N LYS A 74 12.75 -0.58 -5.59
CA LYS A 74 12.20 -1.73 -6.30
C LYS A 74 12.31 -3.04 -5.53
N LYS A 75 13.22 -3.12 -4.56
CA LYS A 75 13.35 -4.29 -3.70
C LYS A 75 12.13 -4.49 -2.81
N TYR A 76 11.49 -3.40 -2.39
CA TYR A 76 10.41 -3.41 -1.40
C TYR A 76 9.10 -2.81 -1.90
N TRP A 77 9.02 -2.38 -3.15
CA TRP A 77 7.84 -1.71 -3.69
C TRP A 77 7.45 -2.26 -5.04
N ASN A 78 6.18 -2.65 -5.15
CA ASN A 78 5.57 -3.10 -6.40
C ASN A 78 4.46 -2.16 -6.83
N GLN A 79 4.25 -2.05 -8.14
CA GLN A 79 3.07 -1.39 -8.72
C GLN A 79 2.13 -2.45 -9.29
N HIS A 80 0.84 -2.22 -9.14
CA HIS A 80 -0.21 -3.19 -9.44
C HIS A 80 -1.23 -2.56 -10.37
N ARG A 81 -1.60 -3.28 -11.43
CA ARG A 81 -2.77 -2.90 -12.24
C ARG A 81 -4.02 -3.49 -11.57
N ILE A 82 -4.78 -2.64 -10.87
CA ILE A 82 -5.86 -3.10 -10.00
C ILE A 82 -7.01 -3.76 -10.75
N SER A 83 -7.28 -3.34 -11.99
CA SER A 83 -8.35 -3.94 -12.83
C SER A 83 -8.05 -5.38 -13.26
N GLU A 84 -6.78 -5.78 -13.21
CA GLU A 84 -6.34 -7.11 -13.68
C GLU A 84 -6.09 -8.08 -12.53
N LEU A 85 -6.33 -7.67 -11.29
CA LEU A 85 -6.07 -8.49 -10.11
C LEU A 85 -7.36 -8.75 -9.33
N ASP A 86 -7.43 -9.94 -8.75
CA ASP A 86 -8.55 -10.34 -7.90
C ASP A 86 -8.66 -9.46 -6.66
N GLU A 87 -9.87 -9.11 -6.27
CA GLU A 87 -10.13 -8.25 -5.10
C GLU A 87 -9.57 -8.84 -3.81
N ALA A 88 -9.74 -10.14 -3.60
CA ALA A 88 -9.22 -10.80 -2.40
C ALA A 88 -7.69 -10.71 -2.33
N LEU A 89 -7.02 -10.89 -3.47
CA LEU A 89 -5.57 -10.75 -3.56
C LEU A 89 -5.15 -9.31 -3.26
N LEU A 90 -5.79 -8.32 -3.87
CA LEU A 90 -5.46 -6.91 -3.64
C LEU A 90 -5.63 -6.52 -2.17
N LYS A 91 -6.71 -6.95 -1.53
CA LYS A 91 -6.92 -6.70 -0.10
C LYS A 91 -5.81 -7.32 0.74
N SER A 92 -5.40 -8.56 0.43
CA SER A 92 -4.31 -9.22 1.14
C SER A 92 -2.98 -8.49 0.95
N LEU A 93 -2.74 -7.93 -0.24
CA LEU A 93 -1.52 -7.18 -0.53
C LEU A 93 -1.51 -5.81 0.18
N ILE A 94 -2.66 -5.17 0.29
CA ILE A 94 -2.81 -3.94 1.08
C ILE A 94 -2.54 -4.24 2.56
N ASP A 95 -3.12 -5.32 3.09
CA ASP A 95 -2.89 -5.77 4.47
C ASP A 95 -1.41 -6.04 4.71
N HIS A 96 -0.78 -6.76 3.80
CA HIS A 96 0.65 -7.07 3.88
C HIS A 96 1.50 -5.80 3.89
N SER A 97 1.20 -4.84 3.02
CA SER A 97 1.93 -3.58 2.96
C SER A 97 1.84 -2.80 4.27
N TYR A 98 0.63 -2.71 4.82
CA TYR A 98 0.39 -2.06 6.11
C TYR A 98 1.19 -2.76 7.22
N ASP A 99 1.15 -4.09 7.27
CA ASP A 99 1.88 -4.87 8.27
C ASP A 99 3.39 -4.72 8.13
N GLU A 100 3.92 -4.63 6.90
CA GLU A 100 5.34 -4.41 6.64
C GLU A 100 5.82 -3.07 7.20
N VAL A 101 4.98 -2.05 7.14
CA VAL A 101 5.30 -0.75 7.72
C VAL A 101 5.20 -0.81 9.25
N LEU A 102 4.12 -1.40 9.79
CA LEU A 102 3.91 -1.51 11.23
C LEU A 102 5.06 -2.20 11.96
N LYS A 103 5.53 -3.33 11.43
CA LYS A 103 6.57 -4.12 12.10
C LYS A 103 7.91 -3.39 12.24
N LYS A 104 8.13 -2.34 11.45
CA LYS A 104 9.35 -1.52 11.50
C LYS A 104 9.23 -0.31 12.40
N LEU A 105 8.04 -0.04 12.93
CA LEU A 105 7.84 1.07 13.85
C LEU A 105 8.37 0.72 15.25
N PRO A 106 8.76 1.73 16.06
CA PRO A 106 9.10 1.49 17.46
C PRO A 106 7.97 0.78 18.20
N ARG A 107 8.32 -0.09 19.14
CA ARG A 107 7.35 -0.88 19.89
C ARG A 107 6.24 -0.03 20.51
N LYS A 108 6.61 1.10 21.13
CA LYS A 108 5.66 2.01 21.76
C LYS A 108 4.63 2.53 20.73
N THR A 109 5.09 2.94 19.57
CA THR A 109 4.22 3.43 18.50
C THR A 109 3.28 2.33 18.01
N ARG A 110 3.78 1.10 17.84
CA ARG A 110 2.94 -0.04 17.43
C ARG A 110 1.85 -0.32 18.47
N GLU A 111 2.18 -0.29 19.75
CA GLU A 111 1.20 -0.51 20.81
C GLU A 111 0.13 0.58 20.83
N GLU A 112 0.51 1.84 20.61
CA GLU A 112 -0.44 2.94 20.52
C GLU A 112 -1.41 2.75 19.35
N ILE A 113 -0.92 2.30 18.20
CA ILE A 113 -1.75 2.03 17.02
C ILE A 113 -2.70 0.86 17.26
N LEU A 114 -2.24 -0.23 17.87
CA LEU A 114 -3.07 -1.39 18.19
C LEU A 114 -4.20 -1.05 19.15
N ASN A 115 -4.02 -0.04 19.98
CA ASN A 115 -5.03 0.45 20.92
C ASN A 115 -5.83 1.65 20.39
N PHE A 116 -5.56 2.07 19.13
CA PHE A 116 -6.26 3.18 18.50
C PHE A 116 -7.71 2.81 18.22
N GLU A 117 -8.64 3.64 18.68
CA GLU A 117 -10.08 3.47 18.42
C GLU A 117 -10.53 4.47 17.35
N LEU A 118 -11.16 3.94 16.32
CA LEU A 118 -11.68 4.74 15.22
C LEU A 118 -13.06 5.33 15.55
#